data_045934ea30b8814351d0b73a38ac8cee
#
_entry.id   045934ea30b8814351d0b73a38ac8cee
#
_cell.length_a   1.000
_cell.length_b   1.000
_cell.length_c   1.000
_cell.angle_alpha   90.00
_cell.angle_beta   90.00
_cell.angle_gamma   90.00
#
_symmetry.space_group_name_H-M   'P 1'
#
loop_
_entity.id
_entity.type
_entity.pdbx_description
1 polymer ?
#
loop_
_entity_poly.entity_id
_entity_poly.type
_entity_poly.pdbx_seq_one_letter_code
_entity_poly.pdbx_strand_id
1 'polypeptide(L)'
;MFEVSMQAVEPSVTIPYWDYTIESANGQTVFDSYAFTEDTFGSLKKPKDEYWGWTYRDDKIKNGRIYDGRWKHKKADKNKKYDDLDSNFGYLRAPWNTNPSPYISRFSAYTTQLPTCFDFYKWLEYDTLADFLSNSPYSPHSSTHGAIGAVFGCDKMDDLREAGLILDSDQQVSLCQKWSFIVKELYRYNFISPSKDCEVDDDALGDNSFECPYVCNPDRLDTLSIRLSSVIGSRYVGTLSYEQWGEWRDFICYGDGHKIFVGDHVESASPSDPSFWPIHPSLERLLQAKYISGGFEDESWSDDPTVSYVCDKSQCYEDGEYDWHEECCYGHYENDQLLDFVNGDKANGFGATNREVMTGTDASSKDYNMPYIYDTFKWDHCTEQDFDAKIMPSTISNTMGNQLIWGRKK
;
A
#
# COMPACT_ATOMS: atom_id res chain seq x y z
N MET A 1 11.97 3.61 -12.96
CA MET A 1 12.40 4.99 -12.60
C MET A 1 13.34 5.02 -11.42
N PHE A 2 13.01 4.46 -10.25
CA PHE A 2 13.89 4.47 -9.08
C PHE A 2 15.21 3.73 -9.34
N GLU A 3 15.19 2.57 -9.99
CA GLU A 3 16.40 1.84 -10.39
C GLU A 3 17.29 2.65 -11.34
N VAL A 4 16.69 3.32 -12.34
CA VAL A 4 17.42 4.22 -13.25
C VAL A 4 18.09 5.36 -12.50
N SER A 5 17.44 5.91 -11.47
CA SER A 5 18.03 6.95 -10.61
C SER A 5 19.21 6.42 -9.80
N MET A 6 19.14 5.18 -9.31
CA MET A 6 20.28 4.53 -8.64
C MET A 6 21.42 4.25 -9.62
N GLN A 7 21.11 3.75 -10.81
CA GLN A 7 22.10 3.46 -11.87
C GLN A 7 22.80 4.71 -12.40
N ALA A 8 22.18 5.88 -12.27
CA ALA A 8 22.87 7.15 -12.56
C ALA A 8 24.02 7.43 -11.59
N VAL A 9 23.99 6.83 -10.40
CA VAL A 9 25.06 6.93 -9.39
C VAL A 9 26.01 5.75 -9.44
N GLU A 10 25.46 4.55 -9.54
CA GLU A 10 26.22 3.29 -9.59
C GLU A 10 25.58 2.36 -10.64
N PRO A 11 26.13 2.31 -11.88
CA PRO A 11 25.49 1.62 -13.01
C PRO A 11 25.30 0.11 -12.84
N SER A 12 25.98 -0.51 -11.88
CA SER A 12 25.89 -1.96 -11.64
C SER A 12 24.75 -2.35 -10.69
N VAL A 13 24.07 -1.36 -10.09
CA VAL A 13 23.02 -1.62 -9.10
C VAL A 13 21.72 -2.01 -9.79
N THR A 14 21.05 -3.03 -9.26
CA THR A 14 19.67 -3.40 -9.58
C THR A 14 18.85 -3.51 -8.32
N ILE A 15 17.54 -3.29 -8.43
CA ILE A 15 16.62 -3.54 -7.33
C ILE A 15 16.28 -5.03 -7.33
N PRO A 16 16.60 -5.77 -6.25
CA PRO A 16 16.22 -7.16 -6.15
C PRO A 16 14.70 -7.28 -5.99
N TYR A 17 14.11 -8.38 -6.43
CA TYR A 17 12.74 -8.74 -6.06
C TYR A 17 12.73 -9.65 -4.83
N TRP A 18 11.68 -9.52 -4.05
CA TRP A 18 11.40 -10.41 -2.93
C TRP A 18 10.21 -11.30 -3.29
N ASP A 19 10.49 -12.57 -3.56
CA ASP A 19 9.45 -13.56 -3.82
C ASP A 19 8.87 -14.07 -2.50
N TYR A 20 7.95 -13.29 -1.94
CA TYR A 20 7.32 -13.56 -0.65
C TYR A 20 6.40 -14.79 -0.64
N THR A 21 6.15 -15.42 -1.80
CA THR A 21 5.43 -16.70 -1.85
C THR A 21 6.30 -17.87 -1.36
N ILE A 22 7.62 -17.70 -1.32
CA ILE A 22 8.55 -18.71 -0.75
C ILE A 22 8.27 -18.91 0.73
N GLU A 23 8.16 -17.83 1.50
CA GLU A 23 7.85 -17.92 2.92
C GLU A 23 6.48 -18.59 3.13
N SER A 24 5.47 -18.19 2.35
CA SER A 24 4.14 -18.77 2.44
C SER A 24 4.13 -20.28 2.12
N ALA A 25 4.84 -20.69 1.06
CA ALA A 25 5.00 -22.10 0.70
C ALA A 25 5.66 -22.93 1.82
N ASN A 26 6.56 -22.33 2.57
CA ASN A 26 7.24 -22.94 3.72
C ASN A 26 6.42 -22.84 5.03
N GLY A 27 5.19 -22.34 5.00
CA GLY A 27 4.36 -22.13 6.19
C GLY A 27 4.90 -21.09 7.16
N GLN A 28 5.73 -20.18 6.66
CA GLN A 28 6.33 -19.08 7.41
C GLN A 28 5.44 -17.83 7.36
N THR A 29 5.61 -16.99 8.36
CA THR A 29 4.97 -15.66 8.43
C THR A 29 5.97 -14.58 8.06
N VAL A 30 5.51 -13.34 7.97
CA VAL A 30 6.37 -12.17 7.73
C VAL A 30 7.49 -12.06 8.79
N PHE A 31 7.26 -12.53 10.03
CA PHE A 31 8.26 -12.49 11.10
C PHE A 31 9.40 -13.50 10.92
N ASP A 32 9.18 -14.52 10.12
CA ASP A 32 10.14 -15.58 9.83
C ASP A 32 10.90 -15.31 8.52
N SER A 33 10.52 -14.24 7.80
CA SER A 33 11.08 -13.90 6.49
C SER A 33 12.56 -13.50 6.58
N TYR A 34 13.35 -14.01 5.64
CA TYR A 34 14.74 -13.57 5.47
C TYR A 34 14.88 -12.08 5.13
N ALA A 35 13.81 -11.47 4.57
CA ALA A 35 13.79 -10.05 4.27
C ALA A 35 13.83 -9.17 5.53
N PHE A 36 13.38 -9.70 6.68
CA PHE A 36 13.33 -8.96 7.95
C PHE A 36 14.30 -9.51 8.99
N THR A 37 15.56 -9.46 8.63
CA THR A 37 16.68 -9.77 9.54
C THR A 37 17.55 -8.53 9.73
N GLU A 38 18.41 -8.56 10.76
CA GLU A 38 19.37 -7.49 11.02
C GLU A 38 20.27 -7.19 9.80
N ASP A 39 20.59 -8.22 9.02
CA ASP A 39 21.47 -8.11 7.85
C ASP A 39 20.79 -7.55 6.61
N THR A 40 19.46 -7.47 6.61
CA THR A 40 18.66 -7.03 5.47
C THR A 40 17.91 -5.73 5.78
N PHE A 41 16.59 -5.79 5.93
CA PHE A 41 15.76 -4.59 6.14
C PHE A 41 15.49 -4.27 7.62
N GLY A 42 16.16 -4.97 8.55
CA GLY A 42 15.92 -4.90 9.98
C GLY A 42 14.79 -5.84 10.43
N SER A 43 14.95 -6.38 11.63
CA SER A 43 14.05 -7.40 12.15
C SER A 43 12.63 -6.87 12.38
N LEU A 44 11.64 -7.69 12.06
CA LEU A 44 10.28 -7.55 12.56
C LEU A 44 10.13 -8.38 13.83
N LYS A 45 9.58 -7.81 14.88
CA LYS A 45 9.35 -8.52 16.11
C LYS A 45 7.90 -8.94 16.21
N LYS A 46 7.69 -10.26 16.38
CA LYS A 46 6.35 -10.77 16.68
C LYS A 46 5.84 -10.14 17.99
N PRO A 47 4.64 -9.56 17.99
CA PRO A 47 4.06 -9.02 19.20
C PRO A 47 3.86 -10.10 20.25
N LYS A 48 3.96 -9.74 21.52
CA LYS A 48 3.71 -10.68 22.63
C LYS A 48 2.22 -11.01 22.76
N ASP A 49 1.37 -10.09 22.35
CA ASP A 49 -0.07 -10.22 22.39
C ASP A 49 -0.60 -10.35 20.98
N GLU A 50 -1.11 -11.52 20.62
CA GLU A 50 -1.56 -11.82 19.28
C GLU A 50 -2.81 -11.06 18.87
N TYR A 51 -3.58 -10.56 19.82
CA TYR A 51 -4.88 -9.96 19.54
C TYR A 51 -4.86 -8.46 19.35
N TRP A 52 -4.05 -7.72 20.12
CA TRP A 52 -4.17 -6.27 20.18
C TRP A 52 -2.98 -5.52 19.62
N GLY A 53 -2.14 -6.25 18.94
CA GLY A 53 -1.03 -5.75 18.20
C GLY A 53 -0.45 -4.52 18.80
N TRP A 54 -0.17 -4.43 20.09
CA TRP A 54 0.69 -3.31 20.16
C TRP A 54 0.55 -2.33 21.29
N THR A 55 0.43 -2.77 22.41
CA THR A 55 1.09 -2.02 23.47
C THR A 55 2.58 -2.32 23.35
N TYR A 56 3.32 -1.50 22.60
CA TYR A 56 4.77 -1.53 22.58
C TYR A 56 5.31 -1.06 23.92
N ARG A 57 5.26 -1.94 24.90
CA ARG A 57 5.89 -1.75 26.21
C ARG A 57 7.36 -2.14 26.20
N ASP A 58 7.88 -2.59 25.07
CA ASP A 58 9.30 -2.89 24.94
C ASP A 58 10.02 -1.62 24.50
N ASP A 59 10.85 -1.05 25.37
CA ASP A 59 11.63 0.17 25.12
C ASP A 59 12.50 0.13 23.85
N LYS A 60 12.74 -1.06 23.31
CA LYS A 60 13.51 -1.24 22.08
C LYS A 60 12.69 -0.99 20.81
N ILE A 61 11.35 -1.11 20.87
CA ILE A 61 10.49 -1.09 19.68
C ILE A 61 9.45 0.03 19.78
N LYS A 62 9.77 1.10 20.44
CA LYS A 62 8.88 2.26 20.52
C LYS A 62 8.35 2.61 19.13
N ASN A 63 7.02 2.65 19.00
CA ASN A 63 6.31 3.09 17.78
C ASN A 63 6.59 2.26 16.51
N GLY A 64 6.85 0.95 16.62
CA GLY A 64 7.07 0.08 15.47
C GLY A 64 8.30 0.42 14.62
N ARG A 65 9.17 1.30 15.11
CA ARG A 65 10.38 1.71 14.38
C ARG A 65 11.31 0.55 14.11
N ILE A 66 12.06 0.64 13.02
CA ILE A 66 13.16 -0.29 12.74
C ILE A 66 14.22 -0.13 13.84
N TYR A 67 14.48 -1.18 14.60
CA TYR A 67 15.30 -1.10 15.82
C TYR A 67 16.70 -1.70 15.68
N ASP A 68 16.98 -2.40 14.60
CA ASP A 68 18.28 -3.02 14.33
C ASP A 68 18.70 -2.91 12.86
N GLY A 69 19.89 -3.43 12.56
CA GLY A 69 20.44 -3.46 11.23
C GLY A 69 20.83 -2.09 10.66
N ARG A 70 21.12 -2.10 9.36
CA ARG A 70 21.53 -0.90 8.60
C ARG A 70 20.50 0.23 8.67
N TRP A 71 19.22 -0.12 8.71
CA TRP A 71 18.09 0.81 8.63
C TRP A 71 17.56 1.22 10.00
N LYS A 72 18.27 0.85 11.05
CA LYS A 72 17.93 1.22 12.42
C LYS A 72 17.63 2.71 12.54
N HIS A 73 16.45 3.00 13.09
CA HIS A 73 15.96 4.37 13.27
C HIS A 73 15.87 5.19 11.96
N LYS A 74 15.57 4.54 10.83
CA LYS A 74 15.22 5.26 9.60
C LYS A 74 14.10 6.23 9.90
N LYS A 75 14.34 7.50 9.64
CA LYS A 75 13.35 8.56 9.84
C LYS A 75 12.35 8.59 8.69
N ALA A 76 11.12 8.96 9.00
CA ALA A 76 10.15 9.39 8.01
C ALA A 76 10.67 10.66 7.33
N ASP A 77 10.46 10.77 6.03
CA ASP A 77 10.91 11.93 5.29
C ASP A 77 10.05 13.14 5.62
N LYS A 78 10.69 14.30 5.70
CA LYS A 78 10.02 15.60 5.89
C LYS A 78 9.96 16.31 4.56
N ASN A 79 8.80 16.83 4.23
CA ASN A 79 8.66 17.72 3.09
C ASN A 79 8.84 19.16 3.56
N LYS A 80 9.81 19.87 2.99
CA LYS A 80 10.05 21.29 3.28
C LYS A 80 9.46 22.22 2.22
N LYS A 81 8.86 21.66 1.17
CA LYS A 81 8.51 22.44 -0.03
C LYS A 81 6.99 22.55 -0.28
N TYR A 82 6.20 21.65 0.29
CA TYR A 82 4.78 21.57 0.02
C TYR A 82 4.02 21.38 1.34
N ASP A 83 3.76 22.46 2.04
CA ASP A 83 3.13 22.49 3.37
C ASP A 83 1.72 21.84 3.38
N ASP A 84 1.06 21.78 2.21
CA ASP A 84 -0.30 21.24 2.09
C ASP A 84 -0.37 19.70 1.93
N LEU A 85 0.77 19.05 1.71
CA LEU A 85 0.84 17.58 1.49
C LEU A 85 1.38 16.80 2.69
N ASP A 86 1.73 17.48 3.75
CA ASP A 86 2.32 16.86 4.92
C ASP A 86 1.25 16.43 5.92
N SER A 87 1.56 15.36 6.66
CA SER A 87 0.82 15.08 7.88
C SER A 87 0.97 16.24 8.87
N ASN A 88 0.09 16.29 9.85
CA ASN A 88 0.08 17.31 10.92
C ASN A 88 1.43 17.50 11.63
N PHE A 89 2.33 16.55 11.50
CA PHE A 89 3.66 16.55 12.10
C PHE A 89 4.77 16.90 11.11
N GLY A 90 4.44 17.31 9.88
CA GLY A 90 5.40 17.67 8.83
C GLY A 90 6.18 16.48 8.25
N TYR A 91 5.62 15.27 8.34
CA TYR A 91 6.17 14.09 7.68
C TYR A 91 5.41 13.81 6.39
N LEU A 92 6.09 13.23 5.39
CA LEU A 92 5.48 12.72 4.17
C LEU A 92 4.60 11.50 4.48
N ARG A 93 3.47 11.76 5.09
CA ARG A 93 2.40 10.81 5.39
C ARG A 93 1.09 11.35 4.87
N ALA A 94 0.13 10.45 4.65
CA ALA A 94 -1.21 10.87 4.29
C ALA A 94 -1.78 11.85 5.33
N PRO A 95 -2.52 12.90 4.92
CA PRO A 95 -3.05 13.92 5.86
C PRO A 95 -3.92 13.35 6.97
N TRP A 96 -4.59 12.23 6.72
CA TRP A 96 -5.42 11.53 7.73
C TRP A 96 -4.63 10.61 8.67
N ASN A 97 -3.34 10.41 8.43
CA ASN A 97 -2.51 9.59 9.30
C ASN A 97 -2.00 10.41 10.49
N THR A 98 -2.49 10.10 11.66
CA THR A 98 -2.14 10.76 12.92
C THR A 98 -0.92 10.15 13.60
N ASN A 99 -0.13 9.32 12.90
CA ASN A 99 1.08 8.73 13.46
C ASN A 99 2.14 9.81 13.76
N PRO A 100 2.45 10.05 15.03
CA PRO A 100 3.38 11.10 15.47
C PRO A 100 4.84 10.71 15.33
N SER A 101 5.14 9.43 15.05
CA SER A 101 6.50 8.92 15.05
C SER A 101 7.40 9.64 14.02
N PRO A 102 8.55 10.16 14.43
CA PRO A 102 9.54 10.68 13.49
C PRO A 102 10.28 9.59 12.71
N TYR A 103 9.98 8.32 12.99
CA TYR A 103 10.61 7.16 12.39
C TYR A 103 9.63 6.39 11.54
N ILE A 104 10.13 5.69 10.52
CA ILE A 104 9.34 4.71 9.78
C ILE A 104 8.79 3.66 10.74
N SER A 105 7.48 3.47 10.68
CA SER A 105 6.73 2.63 11.59
C SER A 105 6.19 1.39 10.89
N ARG A 106 6.61 0.23 11.37
CA ARG A 106 6.19 -1.08 10.90
C ARG A 106 5.33 -1.73 11.97
N PHE A 107 4.04 -1.81 11.70
CA PHE A 107 3.08 -2.46 12.58
C PHE A 107 2.39 -3.57 11.83
N SER A 108 2.34 -4.74 12.37
CA SER A 108 1.80 -5.90 11.70
C SER A 108 0.54 -6.42 12.38
N ALA A 109 -0.50 -5.57 12.47
CA ALA A 109 -1.81 -6.02 12.98
C ALA A 109 -2.74 -6.53 11.88
N TYR A 110 -2.44 -6.30 10.61
CA TYR A 110 -3.34 -6.61 9.51
C TYR A 110 -3.38 -8.11 9.22
N THR A 111 -2.24 -8.68 8.92
CA THR A 111 -2.04 -10.10 8.68
C THR A 111 -0.57 -10.43 8.89
N THR A 112 -0.30 -11.62 9.34
CA THR A 112 1.06 -12.14 9.40
C THR A 112 1.37 -13.05 8.21
N GLN A 113 0.33 -13.40 7.46
CA GLN A 113 0.41 -14.28 6.30
C GLN A 113 0.82 -13.47 5.08
N LEU A 114 1.80 -13.99 4.36
CA LEU A 114 2.22 -13.48 3.07
C LEU A 114 1.38 -14.12 1.96
N PRO A 115 1.28 -13.47 0.79
CA PRO A 115 0.60 -14.05 -0.37
C PRO A 115 1.14 -15.42 -0.73
N THR A 116 0.26 -16.26 -1.23
CA THR A 116 0.56 -17.63 -1.64
C THR A 116 0.83 -17.74 -3.13
N CYS A 117 1.33 -18.88 -3.57
CA CYS A 117 1.39 -19.21 -5.00
C CYS A 117 0.02 -19.11 -5.68
N PHE A 118 -1.06 -19.44 -4.94
CA PHE A 118 -2.42 -19.31 -5.46
C PHE A 118 -2.80 -17.84 -5.77
N ASP A 119 -2.34 -16.89 -4.96
CA ASP A 119 -2.58 -15.47 -5.20
C ASP A 119 -1.87 -15.00 -6.47
N PHE A 120 -0.63 -15.44 -6.70
CA PHE A 120 0.10 -15.18 -7.93
C PHE A 120 -0.60 -15.78 -9.15
N TYR A 121 -1.00 -17.03 -9.03
CA TYR A 121 -1.72 -17.73 -10.07
C TYR A 121 -3.03 -17.01 -10.43
N LYS A 122 -3.84 -16.67 -9.44
CA LYS A 122 -5.09 -15.96 -9.64
C LYS A 122 -4.91 -14.62 -10.32
N TRP A 123 -3.85 -13.91 -10.00
CA TRP A 123 -3.57 -12.64 -10.65
C TRP A 123 -3.16 -12.83 -12.12
N LEU A 124 -2.40 -13.86 -12.43
CA LEU A 124 -2.02 -14.20 -13.80
C LEU A 124 -3.21 -14.72 -14.67
N GLU A 125 -4.31 -15.15 -14.05
CA GLU A 125 -5.53 -15.58 -14.76
C GLU A 125 -6.33 -14.42 -15.38
N TYR A 126 -6.08 -13.17 -15.03
CA TYR A 126 -6.80 -12.06 -15.65
C TYR A 126 -6.50 -11.99 -17.16
N ASP A 127 -7.57 -11.99 -17.95
CA ASP A 127 -7.48 -11.99 -19.42
C ASP A 127 -7.36 -10.58 -19.99
N THR A 128 -7.76 -9.56 -19.24
CA THR A 128 -7.64 -8.17 -19.65
C THR A 128 -6.57 -7.43 -18.86
N LEU A 129 -5.87 -6.52 -19.51
CA LEU A 129 -4.92 -5.65 -18.84
C LEU A 129 -5.60 -4.78 -17.77
N ALA A 130 -6.79 -4.30 -18.07
CA ALA A 130 -7.58 -3.49 -17.14
C ALA A 130 -7.85 -4.22 -15.82
N ASP A 131 -8.30 -5.47 -15.87
CA ASP A 131 -8.55 -6.26 -14.66
C ASP A 131 -7.24 -6.59 -13.93
N PHE A 132 -6.19 -6.93 -14.66
CA PHE A 132 -4.88 -7.19 -14.08
C PHE A 132 -4.38 -5.98 -13.29
N LEU A 133 -4.40 -4.78 -13.87
CA LEU A 133 -3.93 -3.56 -13.23
C LEU A 133 -4.86 -3.11 -12.09
N SER A 134 -6.18 -3.19 -12.26
CA SER A 134 -7.13 -2.75 -11.24
C SER A 134 -7.13 -3.65 -9.99
N ASN A 135 -6.76 -4.92 -10.15
CA ASN A 135 -6.64 -5.85 -9.03
C ASN A 135 -5.24 -5.88 -8.41
N SER A 136 -4.22 -5.34 -9.08
CA SER A 136 -2.85 -5.30 -8.57
C SER A 136 -2.69 -4.64 -7.19
N PRO A 137 -3.45 -3.58 -6.83
CA PRO A 137 -3.36 -2.98 -5.50
C PRO A 137 -3.86 -3.88 -4.37
N TYR A 138 -4.61 -4.94 -4.66
CA TYR A 138 -5.22 -5.80 -3.65
C TYR A 138 -4.36 -7.03 -3.35
N SER A 139 -4.56 -8.13 -4.05
CA SER A 139 -3.75 -9.34 -3.91
C SER A 139 -2.98 -9.59 -5.22
N PRO A 140 -1.69 -9.88 -5.15
CA PRO A 140 -0.87 -10.22 -3.97
C PRO A 140 -0.20 -9.02 -3.26
N HIS A 141 -0.43 -7.79 -3.70
CA HIS A 141 0.33 -6.61 -3.31
C HIS A 141 -0.02 -6.09 -1.90
N SER A 142 -1.28 -5.65 -1.66
CA SER A 142 -1.62 -4.95 -0.41
C SER A 142 -1.51 -5.82 0.84
N SER A 143 -1.69 -7.13 0.72
CA SER A 143 -1.50 -8.06 1.83
C SER A 143 -0.04 -8.10 2.30
N THR A 144 0.92 -7.97 1.38
CA THR A 144 2.34 -7.88 1.73
C THR A 144 2.65 -6.59 2.49
N HIS A 145 2.14 -5.47 2.00
CA HIS A 145 2.26 -4.18 2.71
C HIS A 145 1.61 -4.22 4.09
N GLY A 146 0.41 -4.80 4.16
CA GLY A 146 -0.33 -4.97 5.42
C GLY A 146 0.37 -5.87 6.44
N ALA A 147 1.11 -6.88 5.97
CA ALA A 147 1.89 -7.76 6.84
C ALA A 147 3.10 -7.06 7.47
N ILE A 148 3.65 -6.03 6.81
CA ILE A 148 4.81 -5.29 7.30
C ILE A 148 4.39 -4.12 8.16
N GLY A 149 3.42 -3.32 7.70
CA GLY A 149 3.06 -2.09 8.38
C GLY A 149 1.58 -1.79 8.25
N ALA A 150 0.79 -2.12 9.27
CA ALA A 150 -0.64 -1.92 9.26
C ALA A 150 -1.10 -0.83 10.22
N VAL A 151 -1.81 -1.19 11.28
CA VAL A 151 -2.52 -0.24 12.16
C VAL A 151 -2.10 -0.46 13.60
N PHE A 152 -2.10 0.63 14.37
CA PHE A 152 -1.74 0.65 15.78
C PHE A 152 -2.85 1.30 16.63
N GLY A 153 -3.01 0.87 17.87
CA GLY A 153 -3.98 1.47 18.79
C GLY A 153 -5.38 0.84 18.73
N CYS A 154 -5.49 -0.45 18.34
CA CYS A 154 -6.77 -1.15 18.27
C CYS A 154 -7.48 -1.26 19.61
N ASP A 155 -6.74 -1.21 20.72
CA ASP A 155 -7.25 -1.12 22.10
C ASP A 155 -8.11 0.14 22.35
N LYS A 156 -7.93 1.18 21.54
CA LYS A 156 -8.76 2.41 21.64
C LYS A 156 -10.22 2.19 21.28
N MET A 157 -10.53 1.06 20.63
CA MET A 157 -11.91 0.65 20.34
C MET A 157 -12.56 -0.21 21.44
N ASP A 158 -11.88 -0.48 22.55
CA ASP A 158 -12.41 -1.35 23.61
C ASP A 158 -13.72 -0.83 24.19
N ASP A 159 -13.79 0.48 24.49
CA ASP A 159 -15.01 1.11 25.00
C ASP A 159 -16.18 0.98 24.04
N LEU A 160 -15.95 1.11 22.73
CA LEU A 160 -16.98 0.92 21.70
C LEU A 160 -17.48 -0.54 21.68
N ARG A 161 -16.60 -1.50 21.84
CA ARG A 161 -16.98 -2.91 21.92
C ARG A 161 -17.74 -3.21 23.21
N GLU A 162 -17.30 -2.69 24.35
CA GLU A 162 -17.97 -2.86 25.64
C GLU A 162 -19.36 -2.20 25.66
N ALA A 163 -19.53 -1.10 24.93
CA ALA A 163 -20.83 -0.47 24.69
C ALA A 163 -21.71 -1.23 23.68
N GLY A 164 -21.24 -2.32 23.11
CA GLY A 164 -21.97 -3.11 22.10
C GLY A 164 -22.06 -2.46 20.72
N LEU A 165 -21.16 -1.51 20.44
CA LEU A 165 -21.06 -0.84 19.14
C LEU A 165 -20.13 -1.58 18.16
N ILE A 166 -19.45 -2.59 18.62
CA ILE A 166 -18.70 -3.59 17.83
C ILE A 166 -19.16 -4.96 18.33
N LEU A 167 -19.36 -5.91 17.43
CA LEU A 167 -19.98 -7.18 17.75
C LEU A 167 -19.17 -8.03 18.75
N ASP A 168 -17.87 -8.16 18.48
CA ASP A 168 -16.95 -8.95 19.29
C ASP A 168 -15.49 -8.54 19.05
N SER A 169 -14.56 -9.22 19.70
CA SER A 169 -13.13 -8.96 19.60
C SER A 169 -12.57 -9.22 18.18
N ASP A 170 -13.04 -10.23 17.47
CA ASP A 170 -12.56 -10.56 16.14
C ASP A 170 -13.01 -9.50 15.13
N GLN A 171 -14.23 -9.00 15.31
CA GLN A 171 -14.74 -7.88 14.51
C GLN A 171 -14.01 -6.57 14.84
N GLN A 172 -13.63 -6.35 16.09
CA GLN A 172 -12.82 -5.20 16.47
C GLN A 172 -11.45 -5.24 15.79
N VAL A 173 -10.75 -6.37 15.81
CA VAL A 173 -9.48 -6.54 15.07
C VAL A 173 -9.67 -6.27 13.58
N SER A 174 -10.68 -6.89 12.98
CA SER A 174 -10.98 -6.73 11.56
C SER A 174 -11.32 -5.28 11.18
N LEU A 175 -12.04 -4.59 12.06
CA LEU A 175 -12.38 -3.18 11.89
C LEU A 175 -11.16 -2.26 12.05
N CYS A 176 -10.32 -2.54 13.03
CA CYS A 176 -9.06 -1.84 13.22
C CYS A 176 -8.15 -1.97 11.99
N GLN A 177 -8.04 -3.15 11.42
CA GLN A 177 -7.32 -3.38 10.17
C GLN A 177 -7.84 -2.52 9.02
N LYS A 178 -9.12 -2.21 9.04
CA LYS A 178 -9.78 -1.36 8.04
C LYS A 178 -9.66 0.13 8.35
N TRP A 179 -9.06 0.51 9.47
CA TRP A 179 -9.04 1.89 9.94
C TRP A 179 -8.44 2.89 8.96
N SER A 180 -7.33 2.51 8.30
CA SER A 180 -6.70 3.35 7.27
C SER A 180 -7.67 3.71 6.14
N PHE A 181 -8.49 2.75 5.71
CA PHE A 181 -9.52 2.97 4.70
C PHE A 181 -10.64 3.87 5.23
N ILE A 182 -11.08 3.65 6.47
CA ILE A 182 -12.17 4.45 7.08
C ILE A 182 -11.77 5.93 7.15
N VAL A 183 -10.63 6.24 7.74
CA VAL A 183 -10.21 7.64 7.90
C VAL A 183 -9.85 8.30 6.57
N LYS A 184 -9.30 7.54 5.62
CA LYS A 184 -9.08 7.99 4.25
C LYS A 184 -10.38 8.41 3.57
N GLU A 185 -11.43 7.59 3.67
CA GLU A 185 -12.72 7.89 3.11
C GLU A 185 -13.39 9.10 3.78
N LEU A 186 -13.29 9.20 5.11
CA LEU A 186 -13.82 10.36 5.82
C LEU A 186 -13.09 11.65 5.42
N TYR A 187 -11.78 11.60 5.24
CA TYR A 187 -10.98 12.72 4.77
C TYR A 187 -11.35 13.13 3.33
N ARG A 188 -11.35 12.18 2.40
CA ARG A 188 -11.64 12.43 0.98
C ARG A 188 -13.01 13.07 0.75
N TYR A 189 -13.98 12.69 1.55
CA TYR A 189 -15.33 13.27 1.49
C TYR A 189 -15.53 14.47 2.41
N ASN A 190 -14.43 15.07 2.88
CA ASN A 190 -14.45 16.28 3.71
C ASN A 190 -15.31 16.17 4.99
N PHE A 191 -15.34 14.99 5.62
CA PHE A 191 -15.94 14.82 6.95
C PHE A 191 -14.96 15.15 8.07
N ILE A 192 -13.69 14.85 7.86
CA ILE A 192 -12.61 15.14 8.78
C ILE A 192 -11.46 15.85 8.05
N SER A 193 -10.74 16.64 8.79
CA SER A 193 -9.46 17.20 8.36
C SER A 193 -8.40 16.99 9.46
N PRO A 194 -7.11 17.08 9.11
CA PRO A 194 -6.05 17.07 10.11
C PRO A 194 -6.12 18.32 11.01
N SER A 195 -5.80 18.15 12.27
CA SER A 195 -5.55 19.30 13.17
C SER A 195 -4.29 20.04 12.72
N LYS A 196 -4.28 21.36 12.85
CA LYS A 196 -3.08 22.17 12.57
C LYS A 196 -2.20 22.38 13.80
N ASP A 197 -2.72 22.03 14.97
CA ASP A 197 -2.12 22.31 16.27
C ASP A 197 -1.68 21.01 16.97
N CYS A 198 -0.92 20.17 16.24
CA CYS A 198 -0.39 18.93 16.80
C CYS A 198 1.01 19.15 17.35
N GLU A 199 1.16 19.03 18.66
CA GLU A 199 2.47 19.04 19.31
C GLU A 199 2.97 17.62 19.55
N VAL A 200 4.21 17.35 19.20
CA VAL A 200 4.91 16.11 19.51
C VAL A 200 6.15 16.45 20.31
N ASP A 201 6.21 15.94 21.50
CA ASP A 201 7.48 15.83 22.22
C ASP A 201 8.21 14.57 21.71
N ASP A 202 9.39 14.74 21.12
CA ASP A 202 10.21 13.64 20.62
C ASP A 202 10.51 12.58 21.71
N ASP A 203 10.48 12.97 22.99
CA ASP A 203 10.67 12.10 24.14
C ASP A 203 9.36 11.43 24.61
N ALA A 204 8.20 12.00 24.29
CA ALA A 204 6.88 11.51 24.70
C ALA A 204 6.35 10.32 23.88
N LEU A 205 7.03 9.93 22.81
CA LEU A 205 6.64 8.85 21.90
C LEU A 205 6.54 7.46 22.55
N GLY A 206 6.86 7.35 23.85
CA GLY A 206 6.65 6.11 24.61
C GLY A 206 5.34 6.04 25.39
N ASP A 207 4.61 7.14 25.53
CA ASP A 207 3.58 7.30 26.55
C ASP A 207 2.17 7.56 26.01
N ASN A 208 1.96 7.55 24.69
CA ASN A 208 0.66 7.91 24.05
C ASN A 208 0.12 9.29 24.49
N SER A 209 1.00 10.19 24.90
CA SER A 209 0.65 11.50 25.45
C SER A 209 0.46 12.59 24.39
N PHE A 210 0.52 12.24 23.10
CA PHE A 210 0.24 13.21 22.04
C PHE A 210 -1.26 13.40 21.85
N GLU A 211 -1.66 14.63 21.62
CA GLU A 211 -3.02 14.99 21.24
C GLU A 211 -3.00 15.63 19.85
N CYS A 212 -3.66 14.98 18.91
CA CYS A 212 -3.81 15.46 17.53
C CYS A 212 -5.16 15.02 16.98
N PRO A 213 -6.27 15.50 17.55
CA PRO A 213 -7.61 15.04 17.20
C PRO A 213 -7.94 15.42 15.76
N TYR A 214 -8.80 14.64 15.13
CA TYR A 214 -9.40 15.04 13.87
C TYR A 214 -10.30 16.27 14.10
N VAL A 215 -10.25 17.20 13.14
CA VAL A 215 -11.20 18.30 13.07
C VAL A 215 -12.36 17.86 12.19
N CYS A 216 -13.51 17.62 12.80
CA CYS A 216 -14.72 17.26 12.06
C CYS A 216 -15.35 18.49 11.41
N ASN A 217 -15.79 18.34 10.16
CA ASN A 217 -16.46 19.40 9.43
C ASN A 217 -17.86 19.65 10.01
N PRO A 218 -18.15 20.83 10.61
CA PRO A 218 -19.42 21.11 11.25
C PRO A 218 -20.60 21.03 10.28
N ASP A 219 -20.40 21.37 9.02
CA ASP A 219 -21.47 21.37 8.00
C ASP A 219 -21.86 19.94 7.58
N ARG A 220 -21.07 18.95 7.94
CA ARG A 220 -21.29 17.53 7.60
C ARG A 220 -21.54 16.62 8.81
N LEU A 221 -21.53 17.14 10.02
CA LEU A 221 -21.69 16.32 11.25
C LEU A 221 -22.99 15.51 11.24
N ASP A 222 -24.08 16.06 10.77
CA ASP A 222 -25.37 15.38 10.71
C ASP A 222 -25.38 14.20 9.74
N THR A 223 -24.58 14.26 8.68
CA THR A 223 -24.47 13.19 7.67
C THR A 223 -23.32 12.24 7.94
N LEU A 224 -22.42 12.55 8.88
CA LEU A 224 -21.29 11.72 9.22
C LEU A 224 -21.71 10.33 9.72
N SER A 225 -22.77 10.25 10.53
CA SER A 225 -23.31 8.96 10.98
C SER A 225 -23.76 8.08 9.84
N ILE A 226 -24.35 8.64 8.80
CA ILE A 226 -24.77 7.92 7.58
C ILE A 226 -23.51 7.44 6.82
N ARG A 227 -22.51 8.30 6.70
CA ARG A 227 -21.27 7.93 6.03
C ARG A 227 -20.54 6.81 6.77
N LEU A 228 -20.45 6.89 8.09
CA LEU A 228 -19.85 5.85 8.93
C LEU A 228 -20.54 4.50 8.73
N SER A 229 -21.87 4.46 8.69
CA SER A 229 -22.62 3.23 8.46
C SER A 229 -22.26 2.58 7.10
N SER A 230 -22.03 3.39 6.07
CA SER A 230 -21.65 2.88 4.75
C SER A 230 -20.20 2.40 4.68
N VAL A 231 -19.28 3.08 5.37
CA VAL A 231 -17.84 2.77 5.33
C VAL A 231 -17.48 1.60 6.24
N ILE A 232 -18.00 1.60 7.48
CA ILE A 232 -17.74 0.54 8.46
C ILE A 232 -18.43 -0.76 8.02
N GLY A 233 -19.75 -0.71 7.79
CA GLY A 233 -20.54 -1.85 7.37
C GLY A 233 -21.04 -2.71 8.52
N SER A 234 -22.25 -3.25 8.36
CA SER A 234 -22.96 -4.00 9.41
C SER A 234 -22.30 -5.29 9.85
N ARG A 235 -21.40 -5.85 9.05
CA ARG A 235 -20.68 -7.09 9.40
C ARG A 235 -19.78 -6.95 10.63
N TYR A 236 -19.37 -5.72 10.96
CA TYR A 236 -18.51 -5.45 12.13
C TYR A 236 -19.31 -5.02 13.37
N VAL A 237 -20.41 -4.34 13.15
CA VAL A 237 -21.13 -3.61 14.19
C VAL A 237 -22.60 -4.03 14.31
N GLY A 238 -23.07 -4.90 13.42
CA GLY A 238 -24.49 -5.26 13.34
C GLY A 238 -25.37 -4.10 12.84
N THR A 239 -26.60 -4.06 13.35
CA THR A 239 -27.54 -2.97 13.02
C THR A 239 -27.54 -1.97 14.18
N LEU A 240 -26.95 -0.81 13.96
CA LEU A 240 -26.90 0.28 14.94
C LEU A 240 -28.01 1.28 14.69
N SER A 241 -28.55 1.86 15.78
CA SER A 241 -29.47 3.00 15.73
C SER A 241 -28.72 4.30 15.34
N TYR A 242 -29.49 5.34 15.03
CA TYR A 242 -28.89 6.65 14.73
C TYR A 242 -28.07 7.21 15.91
N GLU A 243 -28.56 7.02 17.14
CA GLU A 243 -27.89 7.43 18.37
C GLU A 243 -26.55 6.68 18.54
N GLN A 244 -26.55 5.39 18.29
CA GLN A 244 -25.33 4.55 18.36
C GLN A 244 -24.30 4.95 17.29
N TRP A 245 -24.74 5.35 16.13
CA TRP A 245 -23.83 5.97 15.13
C TRP A 245 -23.31 7.34 15.58
N GLY A 246 -24.05 8.04 16.43
CA GLY A 246 -23.59 9.25 17.11
C GLY A 246 -22.40 8.99 18.02
N GLU A 247 -22.37 7.88 18.75
CA GLU A 247 -21.24 7.49 19.58
C GLU A 247 -19.98 7.19 18.74
N TRP A 248 -20.14 6.57 17.58
CA TRP A 248 -19.05 6.42 16.61
C TRP A 248 -18.52 7.75 16.08
N ARG A 249 -19.40 8.69 15.76
CA ARG A 249 -19.02 10.06 15.40
C ARG A 249 -18.22 10.72 16.51
N ASP A 250 -18.70 10.61 17.74
CA ASP A 250 -18.08 11.24 18.91
C ASP A 250 -16.72 10.61 19.21
N PHE A 251 -16.57 9.31 19.02
CA PHE A 251 -15.28 8.63 19.10
C PHE A 251 -14.26 9.17 18.10
N ILE A 252 -14.67 9.46 16.88
CA ILE A 252 -13.78 9.99 15.85
C ILE A 252 -13.48 11.47 16.08
N CYS A 253 -14.51 12.28 16.37
CA CYS A 253 -14.38 13.73 16.42
C CYS A 253 -13.85 14.26 17.75
N TYR A 254 -14.13 13.58 18.84
CA TYR A 254 -13.89 14.07 20.20
C TYR A 254 -13.21 13.04 21.12
N GLY A 255 -13.14 11.80 20.68
CA GLY A 255 -12.57 10.69 21.43
C GLY A 255 -11.21 10.25 20.89
N ASP A 256 -10.87 9.00 21.12
CA ASP A 256 -9.57 8.41 20.89
C ASP A 256 -9.35 7.88 19.45
N GLY A 257 -10.26 8.17 18.50
CA GLY A 257 -10.13 7.75 17.11
C GLY A 257 -8.81 8.20 16.45
N HIS A 258 -8.31 9.36 16.83
CA HIS A 258 -7.03 9.89 16.38
C HIS A 258 -5.81 9.15 16.96
N LYS A 259 -5.99 8.34 17.99
CA LYS A 259 -4.92 7.51 18.60
C LYS A 259 -4.80 6.13 17.91
N ILE A 260 -5.64 5.87 16.92
CA ILE A 260 -5.51 4.73 16.02
C ILE A 260 -4.81 5.22 14.76
N PHE A 261 -3.55 4.95 14.62
CA PHE A 261 -2.77 5.43 13.50
C PHE A 261 -2.20 4.30 12.64
N VAL A 262 -1.85 4.66 11.43
CA VAL A 262 -1.48 3.74 10.36
C VAL A 262 0.03 3.63 10.28
N GLY A 263 0.54 2.41 10.10
CA GLY A 263 1.93 2.15 9.78
C GLY A 263 2.29 2.63 8.37
N ASP A 264 3.55 2.95 8.15
CA ASP A 264 3.98 3.63 6.93
C ASP A 264 3.82 2.77 5.67
N HIS A 265 3.81 1.44 5.78
CA HIS A 265 3.70 0.55 4.62
C HIS A 265 2.34 0.53 3.91
N VAL A 266 1.28 0.99 4.55
CA VAL A 266 -0.08 0.98 3.97
C VAL A 266 -0.57 2.37 3.55
N GLU A 267 0.36 3.32 3.39
CA GLU A 267 0.03 4.68 2.97
C GLU A 267 1.19 5.35 2.20
N SER A 268 1.08 6.67 1.96
CA SER A 268 1.99 7.43 1.10
C SER A 268 3.47 7.46 1.55
N ALA A 269 3.76 7.19 2.82
CA ALA A 269 5.14 7.12 3.32
C ALA A 269 5.84 5.78 3.00
N SER A 270 5.13 4.79 2.45
CA SER A 270 5.69 3.46 2.23
C SER A 270 6.99 3.42 1.41
N PRO A 271 7.22 4.28 0.39
CA PRO A 271 8.50 4.33 -0.32
C PRO A 271 9.70 4.78 0.52
N SER A 272 9.46 5.37 1.69
CA SER A 272 10.53 5.72 2.63
C SER A 272 11.04 4.53 3.43
N ASP A 273 10.28 3.43 3.46
CA ASP A 273 10.74 2.16 4.02
C ASP A 273 11.54 1.37 2.98
N PRO A 274 12.78 0.96 3.28
CA PRO A 274 13.61 0.25 2.32
C PRO A 274 13.01 -1.09 1.85
N SER A 275 12.15 -1.73 2.64
CA SER A 275 11.49 -2.99 2.26
C SER A 275 10.38 -2.80 1.21
N PHE A 276 9.94 -1.57 0.95
CA PHE A 276 9.00 -1.25 -0.12
C PHE A 276 9.53 -1.66 -1.50
N TRP A 277 10.80 -1.36 -1.75
CA TRP A 277 11.38 -1.45 -3.08
C TRP A 277 11.47 -2.86 -3.65
N PRO A 278 11.78 -3.93 -2.89
CA PRO A 278 11.79 -5.28 -3.42
C PRO A 278 10.39 -5.93 -3.56
N ILE A 279 9.33 -5.33 -3.00
CA ILE A 279 7.96 -5.82 -3.16
C ILE A 279 7.47 -5.62 -4.60
N HIS A 280 7.68 -4.43 -5.16
CA HIS A 280 7.16 -4.04 -6.46
C HIS A 280 7.79 -4.78 -7.64
N PRO A 281 9.12 -5.05 -7.65
CA PRO A 281 9.72 -5.89 -8.67
C PRO A 281 9.15 -7.31 -8.75
N SER A 282 8.59 -7.84 -7.66
CA SER A 282 7.89 -9.13 -7.71
C SER A 282 6.62 -9.07 -8.55
N LEU A 283 5.90 -7.94 -8.50
CA LEU A 283 4.72 -7.70 -9.34
C LEU A 283 5.12 -7.45 -10.81
N GLU A 284 6.18 -6.71 -11.03
CA GLU A 284 6.71 -6.48 -12.38
C GLU A 284 7.19 -7.79 -13.02
N ARG A 285 7.83 -8.67 -12.24
CA ARG A 285 8.20 -10.00 -12.69
C ARG A 285 6.98 -10.82 -13.13
N LEU A 286 5.87 -10.74 -12.41
CA LEU A 286 4.62 -11.37 -12.79
C LEU A 286 4.03 -10.76 -14.07
N LEU A 287 4.09 -9.45 -14.25
CA LEU A 287 3.66 -8.78 -15.48
C LEU A 287 4.51 -9.21 -16.68
N GLN A 288 5.83 -9.26 -16.52
CA GLN A 288 6.71 -9.78 -17.58
C GLN A 288 6.40 -11.25 -17.88
N ALA A 289 6.15 -12.07 -16.86
CA ALA A 289 5.74 -13.47 -17.06
C ALA A 289 4.42 -13.57 -17.83
N LYS A 290 3.44 -12.74 -17.53
CA LYS A 290 2.15 -12.69 -18.24
C LYS A 290 2.37 -12.35 -19.72
N TYR A 291 3.12 -11.31 -20.03
CA TYR A 291 3.42 -10.94 -21.41
C TYR A 291 4.15 -12.05 -22.18
N ILE A 292 5.18 -12.63 -21.58
CA ILE A 292 5.95 -13.72 -22.23
C ILE A 292 5.08 -14.97 -22.44
N SER A 293 4.08 -15.21 -21.58
CA SER A 293 3.18 -16.37 -21.65
C SER A 293 2.04 -16.20 -22.66
N GLY A 294 1.95 -15.09 -23.36
CA GLY A 294 0.92 -14.84 -24.37
C GLY A 294 0.19 -13.50 -24.21
N GLY A 295 0.47 -12.76 -23.14
CA GLY A 295 -0.10 -11.42 -22.92
C GLY A 295 -1.55 -11.45 -22.42
N PHE A 296 -2.28 -10.45 -22.82
CA PHE A 296 -3.69 -10.27 -22.49
C PHE A 296 -4.54 -10.46 -23.75
N GLU A 297 -5.76 -10.92 -23.59
CA GLU A 297 -6.75 -10.99 -24.67
C GLU A 297 -7.25 -9.59 -25.06
N ASP A 298 -7.28 -8.68 -24.08
CA ASP A 298 -7.68 -7.28 -24.27
C ASP A 298 -6.72 -6.35 -23.53
N GLU A 299 -6.03 -5.50 -24.31
CA GLU A 299 -5.14 -4.44 -23.80
C GLU A 299 -5.72 -3.04 -24.02
N SER A 300 -7.02 -2.94 -24.29
CA SER A 300 -7.68 -1.65 -24.45
C SER A 300 -7.61 -0.86 -23.14
N TRP A 301 -7.38 0.43 -23.30
CA TRP A 301 -7.42 1.39 -22.21
C TRP A 301 -8.73 2.15 -22.29
N SER A 302 -9.53 2.12 -21.24
CA SER A 302 -10.79 2.86 -21.24
C SER A 302 -10.53 4.34 -20.95
N ASP A 303 -11.07 5.18 -21.81
CA ASP A 303 -11.15 6.63 -21.59
C ASP A 303 -12.47 7.03 -20.89
N ASP A 304 -13.31 6.04 -20.50
CA ASP A 304 -14.55 6.29 -19.81
C ASP A 304 -14.30 6.56 -18.31
N PRO A 305 -14.48 7.81 -17.86
CA PRO A 305 -14.24 8.20 -16.48
C PRO A 305 -15.22 7.56 -15.48
N THR A 306 -16.27 6.89 -15.96
CA THR A 306 -17.19 6.15 -15.08
C THR A 306 -16.63 4.80 -14.66
N VAL A 307 -15.57 4.35 -15.31
CA VAL A 307 -14.89 3.09 -15.00
C VAL A 307 -13.90 3.33 -13.87
N SER A 308 -14.09 2.65 -12.75
CA SER A 308 -13.41 2.93 -11.47
C SER A 308 -11.89 2.86 -11.49
N TYR A 309 -11.30 2.11 -12.43
CA TYR A 309 -9.84 2.02 -12.55
C TYR A 309 -9.23 3.13 -13.41
N VAL A 310 -10.04 3.87 -14.16
CA VAL A 310 -9.57 5.03 -14.93
C VAL A 310 -9.53 6.27 -14.04
N CYS A 311 -10.54 6.43 -13.20
CA CYS A 311 -10.70 7.63 -12.38
C CYS A 311 -11.41 7.30 -11.07
N ASP A 312 -10.85 7.71 -9.95
CA ASP A 312 -11.57 7.71 -8.68
C ASP A 312 -12.55 8.88 -8.68
N LYS A 313 -13.84 8.55 -8.70
CA LYS A 313 -14.93 9.53 -8.67
C LYS A 313 -14.83 10.57 -7.55
N SER A 314 -14.16 10.23 -6.44
CA SER A 314 -13.93 11.15 -5.33
C SER A 314 -13.00 12.30 -5.68
N GLN A 315 -12.17 12.16 -6.71
CA GLN A 315 -11.25 13.19 -7.17
C GLN A 315 -11.93 14.27 -8.03
N CYS A 316 -13.17 14.03 -8.45
CA CYS A 316 -13.95 14.87 -9.33
C CYS A 316 -15.02 15.67 -8.58
N TYR A 317 -14.77 15.97 -7.32
CA TYR A 317 -15.72 16.72 -6.49
C TYR A 317 -15.25 18.18 -6.38
N GLU A 318 -15.97 19.09 -7.03
CA GLU A 318 -15.84 20.53 -6.80
C GLU A 318 -17.08 21.06 -6.09
N ASP A 319 -16.90 21.81 -5.00
CA ASP A 319 -17.98 22.46 -4.22
C ASP A 319 -19.15 21.55 -3.77
N GLY A 320 -18.90 20.24 -3.63
CA GLY A 320 -19.92 19.28 -3.21
C GLY A 320 -20.80 18.75 -4.33
N GLU A 321 -20.58 19.17 -5.56
CA GLU A 321 -21.19 18.64 -6.77
C GLU A 321 -20.17 17.82 -7.59
N TYR A 322 -20.68 16.85 -8.31
CA TYR A 322 -19.90 15.95 -9.14
C TYR A 322 -19.68 16.64 -10.50
N ASP A 323 -18.51 17.17 -10.71
CA ASP A 323 -18.15 17.80 -11.97
C ASP A 323 -17.23 16.92 -12.82
N TRP A 324 -17.76 16.46 -13.94
CA TRP A 324 -17.04 15.69 -14.94
C TRP A 324 -16.46 16.61 -15.99
N HIS A 325 -15.23 17.04 -15.82
CA HIS A 325 -14.49 17.72 -16.88
C HIS A 325 -13.18 16.99 -17.19
N GLU A 326 -12.62 17.26 -18.36
CA GLU A 326 -11.43 16.57 -18.87
C GLU A 326 -10.22 16.64 -17.92
N GLU A 327 -10.15 17.65 -17.06
CA GLU A 327 -9.03 17.82 -16.11
C GLU A 327 -9.17 16.98 -14.85
N CYS A 328 -10.37 16.49 -14.55
CA CYS A 328 -10.70 15.80 -13.31
C CYS A 328 -9.91 14.50 -13.09
N CYS A 329 -9.57 13.81 -14.16
CA CYS A 329 -8.88 12.52 -14.13
C CYS A 329 -7.54 12.55 -14.85
N TYR A 330 -6.90 13.70 -14.91
CA TYR A 330 -5.60 13.84 -15.54
C TYR A 330 -4.59 12.84 -14.97
N GLY A 331 -3.86 12.19 -15.85
CA GLY A 331 -2.91 11.13 -15.50
C GLY A 331 -3.48 9.70 -15.61
N HIS A 332 -4.81 9.56 -15.77
CA HIS A 332 -5.49 8.25 -15.87
C HIS A 332 -5.82 7.84 -17.30
N TYR A 333 -5.79 8.76 -18.26
CA TYR A 333 -6.08 8.44 -19.64
C TYR A 333 -4.87 7.85 -20.36
N GLU A 334 -5.14 7.09 -21.42
CA GLU A 334 -4.13 6.38 -22.20
C GLU A 334 -2.98 7.29 -22.68
N ASN A 335 -3.33 8.47 -23.16
CA ASN A 335 -2.39 9.42 -23.74
C ASN A 335 -1.95 10.51 -22.76
N ASP A 336 -2.34 10.43 -21.52
CA ASP A 336 -1.85 11.35 -20.50
C ASP A 336 -0.37 11.12 -20.23
N GLN A 337 0.35 12.23 -20.13
CA GLN A 337 1.77 12.19 -19.81
C GLN A 337 1.97 11.87 -18.33
N LEU A 338 2.85 10.94 -18.05
CA LEU A 338 3.32 10.71 -16.69
C LEU A 338 4.02 11.96 -16.16
N LEU A 339 3.75 12.27 -14.91
CA LEU A 339 4.42 13.38 -14.23
C LEU A 339 5.94 13.17 -14.28
N ASP A 340 6.63 14.24 -14.64
CA ASP A 340 8.08 14.28 -14.69
C ASP A 340 8.65 14.37 -13.27
N PHE A 341 9.14 13.26 -12.76
CA PHE A 341 9.78 13.19 -11.45
C PHE A 341 11.25 13.65 -11.46
N VAL A 342 11.81 13.96 -12.62
CA VAL A 342 13.24 14.29 -12.79
C VAL A 342 13.43 15.59 -13.57
N ASN A 343 12.98 16.69 -13.01
CA ASN A 343 13.24 18.06 -13.50
C ASN A 343 12.68 18.48 -14.86
N GLY A 344 11.62 17.87 -15.36
CA GLY A 344 10.97 18.32 -16.60
C GLY A 344 11.77 18.08 -17.87
N ASP A 345 12.81 17.25 -17.82
CA ASP A 345 13.66 17.00 -18.96
C ASP A 345 13.18 15.79 -19.77
N LYS A 346 12.44 16.07 -20.85
CA LYS A 346 12.01 15.05 -21.83
C LYS A 346 13.18 14.26 -22.45
N ALA A 347 14.40 14.76 -22.35
CA ALA A 347 15.58 14.12 -22.91
C ALA A 347 15.93 12.79 -22.25
N ASN A 348 15.40 12.51 -21.06
CA ASN A 348 15.64 11.27 -20.33
C ASN A 348 14.48 10.26 -20.39
N GLY A 349 13.51 10.44 -21.26
CA GLY A 349 12.47 9.45 -21.56
C GLY A 349 11.26 9.44 -20.61
N PHE A 350 11.12 10.40 -19.73
CA PHE A 350 10.02 10.48 -18.78
C PHE A 350 8.91 11.47 -19.17
N GLY A 351 8.82 11.90 -20.40
CA GLY A 351 7.64 12.56 -20.93
C GLY A 351 6.72 11.55 -21.64
N ALA A 352 6.80 10.28 -21.27
CA ALA A 352 6.04 9.21 -21.89
C ALA A 352 4.59 9.23 -21.42
N THR A 353 3.69 8.87 -22.29
CA THR A 353 2.29 8.62 -21.98
C THR A 353 2.13 7.27 -21.26
N ASN A 354 0.99 7.06 -20.62
CA ASN A 354 0.64 5.77 -20.04
C ASN A 354 0.79 4.63 -21.08
N ARG A 355 0.32 4.83 -22.31
CA ARG A 355 0.42 3.85 -23.41
C ARG A 355 1.88 3.55 -23.76
N GLU A 356 2.72 4.58 -23.87
CA GLU A 356 4.14 4.39 -24.21
C GLU A 356 4.88 3.60 -23.12
N VAL A 357 4.57 3.87 -21.84
CA VAL A 357 5.13 3.08 -20.73
C VAL A 357 4.68 1.63 -20.81
N MET A 358 3.39 1.38 -21.05
CA MET A 358 2.89 0.02 -21.19
C MET A 358 3.58 -0.72 -22.32
N THR A 359 3.63 -0.12 -23.51
CA THR A 359 4.30 -0.73 -24.67
C THR A 359 5.78 -0.98 -24.39
N GLY A 360 6.44 -0.05 -23.72
CA GLY A 360 7.84 -0.17 -23.33
C GLY A 360 8.12 -1.22 -22.26
N THR A 361 7.12 -1.60 -21.47
CA THR A 361 7.23 -2.65 -20.43
C THR A 361 6.77 -4.03 -20.89
N ASP A 362 6.15 -4.14 -22.07
CA ASP A 362 5.75 -5.43 -22.65
C ASP A 362 6.97 -6.24 -23.09
N ALA A 363 7.33 -7.23 -22.29
CA ALA A 363 8.50 -8.08 -22.51
C ALA A 363 8.40 -8.96 -23.76
N SER A 364 7.24 -9.07 -24.40
CA SER A 364 7.03 -9.78 -25.67
C SER A 364 7.16 -8.86 -26.88
N SER A 365 7.10 -7.55 -26.68
CA SER A 365 7.12 -6.54 -27.74
C SER A 365 8.52 -6.28 -28.28
N LYS A 366 8.60 -5.97 -29.59
CA LYS A 366 9.81 -5.42 -30.22
C LYS A 366 10.19 -4.02 -29.67
N ASP A 367 9.21 -3.33 -29.11
CA ASP A 367 9.35 -1.97 -28.55
C ASP A 367 9.68 -1.99 -27.05
N TYR A 368 9.97 -3.19 -26.50
CA TYR A 368 10.42 -3.35 -25.12
C TYR A 368 11.64 -2.48 -24.83
N ASN A 369 11.51 -1.58 -23.86
CA ASN A 369 12.49 -0.54 -23.58
C ASN A 369 13.03 -0.59 -22.15
N MET A 370 12.76 -1.64 -21.41
CA MET A 370 13.36 -1.81 -20.08
C MET A 370 14.82 -2.28 -20.22
N PRO A 371 15.73 -1.81 -19.37
CA PRO A 371 17.15 -2.17 -19.45
C PRO A 371 17.45 -3.61 -18.99
N TYR A 372 16.45 -4.31 -18.47
CA TYR A 372 16.59 -5.66 -17.90
C TYR A 372 15.37 -6.52 -18.19
N ILE A 373 15.55 -7.80 -18.05
CA ILE A 373 14.51 -8.80 -17.90
C ILE A 373 14.89 -9.68 -16.72
N TYR A 374 13.92 -10.18 -15.98
CA TYR A 374 14.21 -11.04 -14.83
C TYR A 374 14.92 -12.33 -15.24
N ASP A 375 15.82 -12.80 -14.36
CA ASP A 375 16.69 -13.95 -14.60
C ASP A 375 15.93 -15.27 -14.70
N THR A 376 14.79 -15.38 -14.02
CA THR A 376 13.93 -16.57 -14.04
C THR A 376 12.45 -16.23 -13.90
N PHE A 377 11.63 -17.01 -14.61
CA PHE A 377 10.17 -17.03 -14.49
C PHE A 377 9.69 -18.39 -13.97
N LYS A 378 10.51 -19.01 -13.13
CA LYS A 378 10.16 -20.27 -12.45
C LYS A 378 9.81 -19.99 -10.99
N TRP A 379 8.78 -20.66 -10.54
CA TRP A 379 8.34 -20.69 -9.15
C TRP A 379 8.36 -22.13 -8.68
N ASP A 380 9.57 -22.72 -8.60
CA ASP A 380 9.78 -24.14 -8.29
C ASP A 380 9.14 -24.53 -6.94
N HIS A 381 9.12 -23.61 -5.98
CA HIS A 381 8.45 -23.81 -4.69
C HIS A 381 6.92 -23.86 -4.79
N CYS A 382 6.33 -23.37 -5.88
CA CYS A 382 4.90 -23.43 -6.12
C CYS A 382 4.46 -24.78 -6.70
N THR A 383 5.36 -25.57 -7.25
CA THR A 383 5.12 -26.90 -7.82
C THR A 383 4.62 -27.87 -6.76
N GLU A 384 5.17 -27.80 -5.54
CA GLU A 384 4.80 -28.63 -4.42
C GLU A 384 3.34 -28.44 -3.97
N GLN A 385 2.71 -27.35 -4.42
CA GLN A 385 1.32 -26.99 -4.13
C GLN A 385 0.36 -27.28 -5.29
N ASP A 386 0.75 -28.08 -6.29
CA ASP A 386 0.00 -28.41 -7.50
C ASP A 386 -0.40 -27.21 -8.40
N PHE A 387 0.21 -26.03 -8.20
CA PHE A 387 -0.09 -24.81 -8.97
C PHE A 387 0.84 -24.57 -10.17
N ASP A 388 1.91 -25.34 -10.30
CA ASP A 388 3.03 -25.12 -11.20
C ASP A 388 2.66 -25.19 -12.70
N ALA A 389 1.85 -26.17 -13.08
CA ALA A 389 1.56 -26.42 -14.49
C ALA A 389 0.78 -25.28 -15.17
N LYS A 390 0.33 -24.27 -14.42
CA LYS A 390 -0.55 -23.23 -14.89
C LYS A 390 0.10 -21.83 -14.90
N ILE A 391 1.17 -21.63 -14.13
CA ILE A 391 1.83 -20.32 -14.05
C ILE A 391 2.69 -20.08 -15.30
N MET A 392 3.41 -21.09 -15.77
CA MET A 392 4.19 -21.02 -17.02
C MET A 392 4.23 -22.40 -17.70
N PRO A 393 3.72 -22.56 -18.90
CA PRO A 393 3.91 -23.80 -19.65
C PRO A 393 5.41 -24.06 -19.81
N SER A 394 5.86 -25.26 -19.43
CA SER A 394 7.26 -25.66 -19.40
C SER A 394 8.01 -25.51 -20.75
N THR A 395 7.29 -25.41 -21.84
CA THR A 395 7.79 -25.18 -23.20
C THR A 395 8.28 -23.75 -23.43
N ILE A 396 7.72 -22.74 -22.75
CA ILE A 396 8.09 -21.34 -22.96
C ILE A 396 9.33 -20.98 -22.15
N SER A 397 9.47 -21.50 -20.94
CA SER A 397 10.62 -21.19 -20.07
C SER A 397 11.98 -21.61 -20.65
N ASN A 398 12.00 -22.64 -21.50
CA ASN A 398 13.25 -23.15 -22.07
C ASN A 398 13.64 -22.49 -23.40
N THR A 399 12.70 -21.88 -24.12
CA THR A 399 12.97 -21.36 -25.45
C THR A 399 13.31 -19.87 -25.44
N MET A 400 12.63 -19.07 -24.62
CA MET A 400 12.87 -17.61 -24.56
C MET A 400 14.02 -17.22 -23.65
N GLY A 401 14.22 -17.87 -22.52
CA GLY A 401 15.40 -17.63 -21.67
C GLY A 401 16.71 -17.81 -22.44
N ASN A 402 16.76 -18.75 -23.39
CA ASN A 402 17.91 -18.96 -24.24
C ASN A 402 18.02 -17.98 -25.41
N GLN A 403 16.93 -17.43 -25.92
CA GLN A 403 16.96 -16.47 -27.03
C GLN A 403 17.27 -15.04 -26.57
N LEU A 404 16.79 -14.62 -25.40
CA LEU A 404 17.02 -13.27 -24.86
C LEU A 404 18.45 -13.10 -24.32
N ILE A 405 19.06 -14.16 -23.78
CA ILE A 405 20.47 -14.14 -23.32
C ILE A 405 21.47 -14.02 -24.47
N TRP A 406 21.13 -14.50 -25.68
CA TRP A 406 22.04 -14.50 -26.82
C TRP A 406 21.85 -13.30 -27.78
N GLY A 407 20.82 -12.49 -27.63
CA GLY A 407 20.56 -11.30 -28.46
C GLY A 407 21.41 -10.06 -28.13
N ARG A 408 22.13 -10.03 -27.01
CA ARG A 408 23.01 -8.91 -26.63
C ARG A 408 24.50 -9.24 -26.80
N LYS A 409 24.89 -9.58 -28.00
CA LYS A 409 26.28 -9.41 -28.46
C LYS A 409 26.25 -8.56 -29.71
N LYS A 410 26.21 -7.22 -29.51
CA LYS A 410 27.02 -6.29 -30.31
C LYS A 410 26.91 -4.91 -29.71
#